data_0c20a8b61fcd815cd4a375c002456510
#
_entry.id   0c20a8b61fcd815cd4a375c002456510
#
_cell.length_a   1.000
_cell.length_b   1.000
_cell.length_c   1.000
_cell.angle_alpha   90.00
_cell.angle_beta   90.00
_cell.angle_gamma   90.00
#
_symmetry.space_group_name_H-M   'P 1'
#
loop_
_entity.id
_entity.type
_entity.pdbx_description
1 polymer ?
#
loop_
_entity_poly.entity_id
_entity_poly.type
_entity_poly.pdbx_seq_one_letter_code
_entity_poly.pdbx_strand_id
1 'polypeptide(L)'
;MNIKIGQRTIVLGSITTVLALLAVVGVMAAVGITGWEYSNSNAFCATMCHDVHPEEIAAHKQGAHARVNCVECHMGRNSTLHLMALKPTHFKELWGMIVGYERPLTSGTLRPSREACESCHYPTAEHHDSIAVKVSYGTDAASSETRTKVVLHTGMDGIRPGYTRGIHWHIQNEVRFVSPDPQRRDIPWVEVVKPDGTKVVYTDAETKLSAQQIAALPARPMACYDCHNSV
;
A
#
# COMPACT_ATOMS: atom_id res chain seq x y z
N MET A 1 40.84 -56.29 25.37
CA MET A 1 40.15 -56.19 24.03
C MET A 1 38.74 -55.56 24.15
N ASN A 2 38.41 -54.88 25.24
CA ASN A 2 37.09 -54.32 25.45
C ASN A 2 36.93 -52.81 25.16
N ILE A 3 38.04 -52.16 24.76
CA ILE A 3 38.02 -50.71 24.56
C ILE A 3 37.44 -50.31 23.19
N LYS A 4 37.59 -51.17 22.19
CA LYS A 4 37.14 -50.89 20.81
C LYS A 4 35.62 -50.93 20.62
N ILE A 5 34.89 -51.72 21.42
CA ILE A 5 33.43 -51.80 21.34
C ILE A 5 32.79 -50.50 21.89
N GLY A 6 33.31 -50.00 23.00
CA GLY A 6 32.86 -48.77 23.60
C GLY A 6 33.03 -47.55 22.71
N GLN A 7 34.16 -47.43 22.01
CA GLN A 7 34.39 -46.32 21.08
C GLN A 7 33.44 -46.34 19.88
N ARG A 8 33.14 -47.50 19.31
CA ARG A 8 32.19 -47.62 18.20
C ARG A 8 30.78 -47.27 18.64
N THR A 9 30.37 -47.66 19.81
CA THR A 9 29.05 -47.30 20.37
C THR A 9 28.94 -45.81 20.66
N ILE A 10 30.02 -45.20 21.19
CA ILE A 10 30.05 -43.73 21.41
C ILE A 10 29.99 -42.97 20.08
N VAL A 11 30.74 -43.36 19.08
CA VAL A 11 30.76 -42.74 17.77
C VAL A 11 29.38 -42.87 17.09
N LEU A 12 28.79 -44.06 17.12
CA LEU A 12 27.44 -44.30 16.57
C LEU A 12 26.37 -43.46 17.29
N GLY A 13 26.41 -43.41 18.61
CA GLY A 13 25.53 -42.59 19.42
C GLY A 13 25.67 -41.08 19.11
N SER A 14 26.91 -40.61 18.92
CA SER A 14 27.17 -39.22 18.53
C SER A 14 26.65 -38.91 17.14
N ILE A 15 26.79 -39.79 16.16
CA ILE A 15 26.27 -39.60 14.78
C ILE A 15 24.74 -39.56 14.80
N THR A 16 24.11 -40.49 15.49
CA THR A 16 22.62 -40.50 15.59
C THR A 16 22.07 -39.26 16.27
N THR A 17 22.74 -38.76 17.30
CA THR A 17 22.37 -37.51 17.96
C THR A 17 22.50 -36.31 17.03
N VAL A 18 23.60 -36.21 16.29
CA VAL A 18 23.80 -35.14 15.31
C VAL A 18 22.74 -35.20 14.22
N LEU A 19 22.46 -36.37 13.67
CA LEU A 19 21.41 -36.54 12.65
C LEU A 19 20.02 -36.17 13.20
N ALA A 20 19.71 -36.55 14.43
CA ALA A 20 18.45 -36.18 15.07
C ALA A 20 18.33 -34.66 15.27
N LEU A 21 19.40 -34.01 15.71
CA LEU A 21 19.46 -32.56 15.84
C LEU A 21 19.30 -31.84 14.47
N LEU A 22 19.98 -32.33 13.43
CA LEU A 22 19.83 -31.79 12.09
C LEU A 22 18.40 -31.98 11.55
N ALA A 23 17.77 -33.12 11.81
CA ALA A 23 16.39 -33.36 11.45
C ALA A 23 15.43 -32.39 12.19
N VAL A 24 15.62 -32.20 13.49
CA VAL A 24 14.83 -31.21 14.25
C VAL A 24 15.02 -29.79 13.70
N VAL A 25 16.25 -29.36 13.46
CA VAL A 25 16.54 -28.05 12.87
C VAL A 25 15.91 -27.92 11.49
N GLY A 26 16.00 -28.97 10.66
CA GLY A 26 15.36 -29.01 9.33
C GLY A 26 13.83 -28.86 9.40
N VAL A 27 13.18 -29.58 10.32
CA VAL A 27 11.74 -29.46 10.55
C VAL A 27 11.38 -28.06 11.03
N MET A 28 12.11 -27.54 12.02
CA MET A 28 11.86 -26.17 12.52
C MET A 28 12.05 -25.11 11.44
N ALA A 29 13.07 -25.25 10.59
CA ALA A 29 13.30 -24.36 9.45
C ALA A 29 12.13 -24.45 8.43
N ALA A 30 11.71 -25.66 8.10
CA ALA A 30 10.58 -25.88 7.19
C ALA A 30 9.29 -25.27 7.73
N VAL A 31 8.97 -25.52 8.99
CA VAL A 31 7.80 -24.92 9.67
C VAL A 31 7.91 -23.40 9.72
N GLY A 32 9.09 -22.87 10.03
CA GLY A 32 9.34 -21.43 10.06
C GLY A 32 9.15 -20.77 8.69
N ILE A 33 9.71 -21.36 7.63
CA ILE A 33 9.58 -20.86 6.26
C ILE A 33 8.11 -20.92 5.80
N THR A 34 7.47 -22.09 5.97
CA THR A 34 6.06 -22.27 5.56
C THR A 34 5.13 -21.33 6.34
N GLY A 35 5.35 -21.20 7.65
CA GLY A 35 4.60 -20.28 8.50
C GLY A 35 4.80 -18.82 8.09
N TRP A 36 6.03 -18.46 7.70
CA TRP A 36 6.33 -17.13 7.17
C TRP A 36 5.60 -16.87 5.84
N GLU A 37 5.70 -17.77 4.87
CA GLU A 37 5.01 -17.64 3.58
C GLU A 37 3.49 -17.57 3.76
N TYR A 38 2.93 -18.46 4.56
CA TYR A 38 1.50 -18.45 4.87
C TYR A 38 1.07 -17.12 5.50
N SER A 39 1.81 -16.61 6.47
CA SER A 39 1.49 -15.35 7.16
C SER A 39 1.61 -14.09 6.27
N ASN A 40 2.18 -14.21 5.07
CA ASN A 40 2.24 -13.15 4.05
C ASN A 40 1.22 -13.39 2.90
N SER A 41 0.46 -14.45 2.93
CA SER A 41 -0.49 -14.80 1.87
C SER A 41 -1.81 -14.06 2.01
N ASN A 42 -2.47 -13.85 0.88
CA ASN A 42 -3.84 -13.33 0.86
C ASN A 42 -4.83 -14.27 1.59
N ALA A 43 -4.55 -15.59 1.59
CA ALA A 43 -5.37 -16.55 2.32
C ALA A 43 -5.33 -16.28 3.82
N PHE A 44 -4.15 -16.05 4.39
CA PHE A 44 -4.01 -15.68 5.81
C PHE A 44 -4.75 -14.38 6.12
N CYS A 45 -4.53 -13.33 5.35
CA CYS A 45 -5.17 -12.04 5.57
C CYS A 45 -6.69 -12.14 5.44
N ALA A 46 -7.20 -12.86 4.43
CA ALA A 46 -8.62 -13.03 4.21
C ALA A 46 -9.30 -13.89 5.29
N THR A 47 -8.62 -14.87 5.89
CA THR A 47 -9.20 -15.69 6.96
C THR A 47 -9.11 -15.03 8.33
N MET A 48 -8.02 -14.33 8.61
CA MET A 48 -7.83 -13.67 9.90
C MET A 48 -8.58 -12.34 10.00
N CYS A 49 -8.71 -11.62 8.89
CA CYS A 49 -9.31 -10.28 8.86
C CYS A 49 -10.65 -10.23 8.13
N HIS A 50 -11.20 -11.35 7.63
CA HIS A 50 -12.41 -11.35 6.81
C HIS A 50 -13.64 -10.81 7.54
N ASP A 51 -13.76 -11.03 8.84
CA ASP A 51 -14.86 -10.51 9.65
C ASP A 51 -14.71 -9.02 9.97
N VAL A 52 -13.49 -8.50 9.80
CA VAL A 52 -13.14 -7.10 10.06
C VAL A 52 -13.32 -6.25 8.81
N HIS A 53 -12.91 -6.78 7.66
CA HIS A 53 -12.84 -6.09 6.36
C HIS A 53 -13.41 -6.93 5.20
N PRO A 54 -14.65 -7.42 5.26
CA PRO A 54 -15.20 -8.26 4.19
C PRO A 54 -15.36 -7.50 2.87
N GLU A 55 -15.66 -6.20 2.94
CA GLU A 55 -15.86 -5.33 1.79
C GLU A 55 -14.57 -5.09 1.03
N GLU A 56 -13.47 -4.85 1.74
CA GLU A 56 -12.14 -4.64 1.17
C GLU A 56 -11.63 -5.91 0.50
N ILE A 57 -11.87 -7.08 1.09
CA ILE A 57 -11.50 -8.37 0.49
C ILE A 57 -12.31 -8.62 -0.79
N ALA A 58 -13.60 -8.30 -0.79
CA ALA A 58 -14.44 -8.43 -1.98
C ALA A 58 -14.02 -7.45 -3.09
N ALA A 59 -13.74 -6.20 -2.73
CA ALA A 59 -13.26 -5.18 -3.65
C ALA A 59 -11.90 -5.54 -4.24
N HIS A 60 -10.94 -5.99 -3.40
CA HIS A 60 -9.63 -6.44 -3.85
C HIS A 60 -9.73 -7.57 -4.88
N LYS A 61 -10.55 -8.59 -4.64
CA LYS A 61 -10.73 -9.73 -5.57
C LYS A 61 -11.27 -9.31 -6.93
N GLN A 62 -12.00 -8.21 -7.01
CA GLN A 62 -12.62 -7.69 -8.24
C GLN A 62 -11.83 -6.51 -8.82
N GLY A 63 -10.89 -5.96 -8.07
CA GLY A 63 -10.11 -4.79 -8.44
C GLY A 63 -8.94 -5.07 -9.38
N ALA A 64 -8.33 -4.02 -9.88
CA ALA A 64 -7.14 -4.09 -10.73
C ALA A 64 -5.94 -4.75 -10.03
N HIS A 65 -5.89 -4.69 -8.70
CA HIS A 65 -4.83 -5.24 -7.86
C HIS A 65 -5.14 -6.65 -7.32
N ALA A 66 -6.12 -7.37 -7.86
CA ALA A 66 -6.51 -8.71 -7.39
C ALA A 66 -5.36 -9.75 -7.34
N ARG A 67 -4.27 -9.49 -8.08
CA ARG A 67 -3.07 -10.33 -8.11
C ARG A 67 -1.94 -9.85 -7.19
N VAL A 68 -2.11 -8.70 -6.56
CA VAL A 68 -1.14 -8.13 -5.62
C VAL A 68 -1.46 -8.65 -4.22
N ASN A 69 -0.45 -9.08 -3.48
CA ASN A 69 -0.70 -9.57 -2.13
C ASN A 69 -1.00 -8.42 -1.17
N CYS A 70 -1.92 -8.65 -0.23
CA CYS A 70 -2.30 -7.66 0.78
C CYS A 70 -1.07 -7.08 1.51
N VAL A 71 -0.10 -7.93 1.81
CA VAL A 71 1.16 -7.55 2.48
C VAL A 71 1.98 -6.55 1.66
N GLU A 72 1.93 -6.59 0.32
CA GLU A 72 2.71 -5.70 -0.55
C GLU A 72 2.24 -4.25 -0.45
N CYS A 73 0.95 -4.02 -0.21
CA CYS A 73 0.39 -2.70 0.02
C CYS A 73 0.46 -2.30 1.51
N HIS A 74 0.08 -3.20 2.42
CA HIS A 74 -0.01 -2.88 3.85
C HIS A 74 1.35 -2.82 4.55
N MET A 75 2.34 -3.57 4.09
CA MET A 75 3.70 -3.58 4.66
C MET A 75 4.77 -3.08 3.67
N GLY A 76 4.40 -2.88 2.41
CA GLY A 76 5.29 -2.47 1.34
C GLY A 76 6.13 -3.63 0.79
N ARG A 77 6.69 -3.44 -0.41
CA ARG A 77 7.63 -4.38 -1.04
C ARG A 77 9.03 -4.18 -0.48
N ASN A 78 9.27 -4.74 0.67
CA ASN A 78 10.53 -4.62 1.39
C ASN A 78 11.27 -5.96 1.50
N SER A 79 12.53 -5.91 1.94
CA SER A 79 13.30 -7.13 2.22
C SER A 79 12.64 -7.93 3.34
N THR A 80 12.85 -9.26 3.32
CA THR A 80 12.32 -10.17 4.36
C THR A 80 12.69 -9.72 5.77
N LEU A 81 13.92 -9.23 5.97
CA LEU A 81 14.38 -8.73 7.27
C LEU A 81 13.59 -7.50 7.70
N HIS A 82 13.30 -6.58 6.79
CA HIS A 82 12.51 -5.41 7.08
C HIS A 82 11.06 -5.78 7.43
N LEU A 83 10.46 -6.72 6.68
CA LEU A 83 9.12 -7.24 6.98
C LEU A 83 9.08 -7.95 8.34
N MET A 84 10.12 -8.70 8.71
CA MET A 84 10.23 -9.32 10.03
C MET A 84 10.25 -8.28 11.16
N ALA A 85 10.92 -7.14 10.94
CA ALA A 85 10.95 -6.04 11.92
C ALA A 85 9.61 -5.30 12.01
N LEU A 86 8.83 -5.25 10.92
CA LEU A 86 7.53 -4.57 10.87
C LEU A 86 6.39 -5.41 11.46
N LYS A 87 6.39 -6.72 11.26
CA LYS A 87 5.28 -7.59 11.71
C LYS A 87 4.90 -7.42 13.18
N PRO A 88 5.84 -7.30 14.14
CA PRO A 88 5.48 -7.06 15.53
C PRO A 88 4.67 -5.78 15.78
N THR A 89 4.80 -4.76 14.92
CA THR A 89 4.04 -3.51 15.08
C THR A 89 2.54 -3.70 14.81
N HIS A 90 2.15 -4.78 14.14
CA HIS A 90 0.77 -5.15 13.81
C HIS A 90 0.13 -6.11 14.84
N PHE A 91 0.83 -6.46 15.92
CA PHE A 91 0.23 -7.29 16.98
C PHE A 91 -0.96 -6.63 17.68
N LYS A 92 -1.01 -5.30 17.68
CA LYS A 92 -2.15 -4.57 18.26
C LYS A 92 -3.46 -4.84 17.50
N GLU A 93 -3.40 -5.00 16.17
CA GLU A 93 -4.54 -5.35 15.34
C GLU A 93 -5.03 -6.77 15.66
N LEU A 94 -4.12 -7.73 15.78
CA LEU A 94 -4.44 -9.10 16.21
C LEU A 94 -5.02 -9.12 17.63
N TRP A 95 -4.47 -8.32 18.53
CA TRP A 95 -5.01 -8.20 19.88
C TRP A 95 -6.42 -7.60 19.89
N GLY A 96 -6.65 -6.58 19.06
CA GLY A 96 -7.97 -5.98 18.88
C GLY A 96 -9.02 -6.99 18.41
N MET A 97 -8.66 -7.97 17.58
CA MET A 97 -9.57 -9.04 17.17
C MET A 97 -9.99 -9.96 18.32
N ILE A 98 -9.14 -10.13 19.35
CA ILE A 98 -9.43 -10.98 20.50
C ILE A 98 -10.26 -10.23 21.55
N VAL A 99 -9.92 -8.98 21.83
CA VAL A 99 -10.55 -8.19 22.90
C VAL A 99 -11.70 -7.31 22.41
N GLY A 100 -11.87 -7.18 21.12
CA GLY A 100 -12.83 -6.31 20.46
C GLY A 100 -12.19 -5.03 19.90
N TYR A 101 -12.82 -4.46 18.87
CA TYR A 101 -12.40 -3.23 18.20
C TYR A 101 -13.62 -2.34 17.91
N GLU A 102 -13.40 -1.02 17.87
CA GLU A 102 -14.43 -0.05 17.53
C GLU A 102 -14.59 0.07 16.00
N ARG A 103 -15.84 0.25 15.55
CA ARG A 103 -16.16 0.53 14.14
C ARG A 103 -16.59 1.98 13.96
N PRO A 104 -16.31 2.62 12.81
CA PRO A 104 -15.58 2.10 11.64
C PRO A 104 -14.08 2.00 11.88
N LEU A 105 -13.47 0.93 11.38
CA LEU A 105 -12.03 0.77 11.39
C LEU A 105 -11.41 1.76 10.40
N THR A 106 -10.60 2.65 10.92
CA THR A 106 -9.83 3.57 10.09
C THR A 106 -8.36 3.19 10.18
N SER A 107 -7.70 3.00 9.04
CA SER A 107 -6.24 2.89 9.03
C SER A 107 -5.65 4.22 9.49
N GLY A 108 -5.10 4.26 10.71
CA GLY A 108 -4.57 5.49 11.29
C GLY A 108 -3.43 6.12 10.48
N THR A 109 -2.56 5.29 9.90
CA THR A 109 -1.44 5.71 9.05
C THR A 109 -1.27 4.73 7.91
N LEU A 110 -1.38 5.22 6.67
CA LEU A 110 -1.01 4.46 5.48
C LEU A 110 0.51 4.44 5.33
N ARG A 111 1.03 3.36 4.76
CA ARG A 111 2.45 3.28 4.37
C ARG A 111 2.76 4.35 3.33
N PRO A 112 3.97 4.93 3.33
CA PRO A 112 4.36 5.85 2.28
C PRO A 112 4.15 5.22 0.90
N SER A 113 3.59 5.98 -0.04
CA SER A 113 3.30 5.47 -1.39
C SER A 113 4.55 4.97 -2.14
N ARG A 114 5.73 5.50 -1.81
CA ARG A 114 7.01 4.97 -2.32
C ARG A 114 7.25 3.50 -1.96
N GLU A 115 6.82 3.08 -0.80
CA GLU A 115 6.99 1.70 -0.36
C GLU A 115 5.91 0.76 -0.90
N ALA A 116 4.69 1.26 -1.07
CA ALA A 116 3.54 0.48 -1.48
C ALA A 116 3.28 0.54 -3.00
N CYS A 117 3.22 1.73 -3.57
CA CYS A 117 2.77 1.96 -4.95
C CYS A 117 3.92 2.06 -5.95
N GLU A 118 4.95 2.86 -5.63
CA GLU A 118 6.03 3.19 -6.56
C GLU A 118 6.99 2.02 -6.82
N SER A 119 6.90 0.94 -6.05
CA SER A 119 7.63 -0.31 -6.31
C SER A 119 7.14 -1.02 -7.59
N CYS A 120 5.91 -0.76 -8.02
CA CYS A 120 5.30 -1.28 -9.24
C CYS A 120 4.98 -0.16 -10.24
N HIS A 121 4.47 0.96 -9.74
CA HIS A 121 4.12 2.15 -10.51
C HIS A 121 5.26 3.17 -10.43
N TYR A 122 6.28 2.98 -11.26
CA TYR A 122 7.43 3.89 -11.26
C TYR A 122 7.00 5.30 -11.67
N PRO A 123 7.33 6.33 -10.89
CA PRO A 123 6.99 7.72 -11.23
C PRO A 123 7.56 8.17 -12.57
N THR A 124 8.66 7.56 -13.01
CA THR A 124 9.35 7.87 -14.28
C THR A 124 8.92 6.98 -15.44
N ALA A 125 7.98 6.03 -15.22
CA ALA A 125 7.49 5.20 -16.32
C ALA A 125 6.70 6.05 -17.32
N GLU A 126 6.91 5.80 -18.61
CA GLU A 126 6.08 6.40 -19.66
C GLU A 126 4.65 5.87 -19.52
N HIS A 127 3.73 6.78 -19.31
CA HIS A 127 2.30 6.48 -19.32
C HIS A 127 1.69 7.08 -20.57
N HIS A 128 0.97 6.25 -21.31
CA HIS A 128 0.19 6.70 -22.46
C HIS A 128 -1.15 7.29 -21.99
N ASP A 129 -1.74 8.13 -22.84
CA ASP A 129 -3.08 8.64 -22.61
C ASP A 129 -4.08 7.48 -22.46
N SER A 130 -4.99 7.63 -21.51
CA SER A 130 -6.06 6.67 -21.26
C SER A 130 -7.38 7.19 -21.79
N ILE A 131 -8.21 6.32 -22.34
CA ILE A 131 -9.56 6.66 -22.77
C ILE A 131 -10.54 6.11 -21.75
N ALA A 132 -11.24 7.00 -21.05
CA ALA A 132 -12.36 6.65 -20.20
C ALA A 132 -13.67 6.81 -20.97
N VAL A 133 -14.54 5.80 -20.90
CA VAL A 133 -15.87 5.85 -21.47
C VAL A 133 -16.88 5.87 -20.35
N LYS A 134 -17.59 6.99 -20.20
CA LYS A 134 -18.70 7.11 -19.25
C LYS A 134 -20.01 6.85 -20.00
N VAL A 135 -20.77 5.90 -19.54
CA VAL A 135 -22.13 5.63 -20.01
C VAL A 135 -23.09 6.26 -19.01
N SER A 136 -24.04 7.02 -19.53
CA SER A 136 -25.15 7.59 -18.75
C SER A 136 -26.46 7.39 -19.50
N TYR A 137 -27.54 7.32 -18.77
CA TYR A 137 -28.88 7.13 -19.33
C TYR A 137 -29.73 8.38 -19.06
N GLY A 138 -30.47 8.80 -20.07
CA GLY A 138 -31.42 9.91 -19.97
C GLY A 138 -32.60 9.59 -19.07
N THR A 139 -33.31 10.61 -18.66
CA THR A 139 -34.55 10.51 -17.87
C THR A 139 -35.79 10.37 -18.76
N ASP A 140 -35.62 10.26 -20.09
CA ASP A 140 -36.66 10.02 -21.06
C ASP A 140 -37.21 8.59 -20.94
N ALA A 141 -38.41 8.35 -21.48
CA ALA A 141 -39.09 7.06 -21.41
C ALA A 141 -38.30 5.91 -22.06
N ALA A 142 -37.39 6.21 -22.99
CA ALA A 142 -36.53 5.26 -23.65
C ALA A 142 -35.22 4.99 -22.88
N SER A 143 -34.97 5.73 -21.78
CA SER A 143 -33.67 5.68 -21.07
C SER A 143 -32.48 5.80 -22.04
N SER A 144 -32.55 6.81 -22.89
CA SER A 144 -31.58 6.98 -23.98
C SER A 144 -30.14 6.93 -23.49
N GLU A 145 -29.34 6.03 -24.07
CA GLU A 145 -27.94 5.87 -23.69
C GLU A 145 -27.07 7.00 -24.29
N THR A 146 -26.26 7.63 -23.47
CA THR A 146 -25.23 8.58 -23.87
C THR A 146 -23.87 8.04 -23.49
N ARG A 147 -22.94 7.99 -24.45
CA ARG A 147 -21.53 7.61 -24.21
C ARG A 147 -20.62 8.80 -24.38
N THR A 148 -20.01 9.24 -23.31
CA THR A 148 -19.00 10.29 -23.30
C THR A 148 -17.62 9.64 -23.27
N LYS A 149 -16.79 9.91 -24.29
CA LYS A 149 -15.37 9.50 -24.31
C LYS A 149 -14.51 10.66 -23.86
N VAL A 150 -13.69 10.41 -22.85
CA VAL A 150 -12.75 11.39 -22.31
C VAL A 150 -11.34 10.83 -22.48
N VAL A 151 -10.46 11.61 -23.12
CA VAL A 151 -9.03 11.31 -23.19
C VAL A 151 -8.37 11.90 -21.96
N LEU A 152 -7.76 11.04 -21.13
CA LEU A 152 -7.03 11.43 -19.93
C LEU A 152 -5.53 11.43 -20.25
N HIS A 153 -4.91 12.59 -20.19
CA HIS A 153 -3.46 12.71 -20.29
C HIS A 153 -2.84 12.25 -18.96
N THR A 154 -2.49 10.97 -18.89
CA THR A 154 -2.00 10.34 -17.63
C THR A 154 -0.49 10.46 -17.45
N GLY A 155 0.25 10.94 -18.47
CA GLY A 155 1.69 11.13 -18.42
C GLY A 155 2.15 12.16 -17.39
N MET A 156 3.45 12.20 -17.14
CA MET A 156 4.07 13.12 -16.19
C MET A 156 4.57 14.39 -16.87
N ASP A 157 5.16 14.29 -18.06
CA ASP A 157 5.70 15.41 -18.83
C ASP A 157 5.05 15.55 -20.19
N GLY A 158 4.95 16.80 -20.63
CA GLY A 158 4.53 17.14 -21.99
C GLY A 158 5.65 16.83 -23.00
N ILE A 159 5.92 15.54 -23.23
CA ILE A 159 6.97 15.07 -24.16
C ILE A 159 6.58 15.38 -25.63
N ARG A 160 5.29 15.62 -25.90
CA ARG A 160 4.81 15.93 -27.25
C ARG A 160 4.60 17.44 -27.43
N PRO A 161 5.18 18.07 -28.48
CA PRO A 161 4.90 19.46 -28.78
C PRO A 161 3.39 19.73 -28.86
N GLY A 162 2.90 20.72 -28.13
CA GLY A 162 1.49 21.09 -28.10
C GLY A 162 0.64 20.36 -27.04
N TYR A 163 1.21 19.40 -26.29
CA TYR A 163 0.52 18.78 -25.17
C TYR A 163 0.98 19.39 -23.85
N THR A 164 0.03 19.67 -22.98
CA THR A 164 0.29 20.06 -21.59
C THR A 164 0.74 18.85 -20.78
N ARG A 165 1.32 19.11 -19.61
CA ARG A 165 1.69 18.06 -18.65
C ARG A 165 0.49 17.20 -18.32
N GLY A 166 0.70 15.89 -18.23
CA GLY A 166 -0.34 14.96 -17.82
C GLY A 166 -0.65 15.07 -16.32
N ILE A 167 -1.70 14.40 -15.88
CA ILE A 167 -2.23 14.49 -14.51
C ILE A 167 -1.21 14.08 -13.44
N HIS A 168 -0.22 13.26 -13.78
CA HIS A 168 0.81 12.81 -12.83
C HIS A 168 2.05 13.72 -12.72
N TRP A 169 2.04 14.90 -13.33
CA TRP A 169 3.13 15.88 -13.24
C TRP A 169 3.49 16.21 -11.78
N HIS A 170 2.53 16.14 -10.88
CA HIS A 170 2.71 16.42 -9.44
C HIS A 170 3.50 15.35 -8.69
N ILE A 171 3.68 14.15 -9.25
CA ILE A 171 4.51 13.10 -8.66
C ILE A 171 6.00 13.42 -8.85
N GLN A 172 6.36 14.11 -9.93
CA GLN A 172 7.74 14.54 -10.19
C GLN A 172 8.13 15.80 -9.42
N ASN A 173 7.13 16.53 -8.92
CA ASN A 173 7.34 17.74 -8.15
C ASN A 173 6.88 17.48 -6.71
N GLU A 174 7.59 18.06 -5.75
CA GLU A 174 7.12 17.98 -4.37
C GLU A 174 5.90 18.89 -4.21
N VAL A 175 4.74 18.26 -4.02
CA VAL A 175 3.50 18.97 -3.74
C VAL A 175 3.11 18.70 -2.29
N ARG A 176 2.87 19.76 -1.53
CA ARG A 176 2.42 19.71 -0.14
C ARG A 176 1.07 20.41 -0.02
N PHE A 177 0.22 19.92 0.83
CA PHE A 177 -1.08 20.52 1.08
C PHE A 177 -1.47 20.48 2.55
N VAL A 178 -2.42 21.32 2.90
CA VAL A 178 -3.05 21.36 4.21
C VAL A 178 -4.53 21.02 4.05
N SER A 179 -5.04 20.16 4.90
CA SER A 179 -6.47 19.87 5.00
C SER A 179 -6.90 19.85 6.46
N PRO A 180 -7.93 20.60 6.85
CA PRO A 180 -8.48 20.57 8.19
C PRO A 180 -9.36 19.34 8.43
N ASP A 181 -9.81 18.69 7.34
CA ASP A 181 -10.77 17.59 7.39
C ASP A 181 -10.07 16.24 7.17
N PRO A 182 -10.39 15.20 7.97
CA PRO A 182 -9.79 13.87 7.82
C PRO A 182 -10.05 13.22 6.45
N GLN A 183 -11.17 13.56 5.81
CA GLN A 183 -11.54 13.05 4.49
C GLN A 183 -10.88 13.83 3.34
N ARG A 184 -10.15 14.92 3.65
CA ARG A 184 -9.39 15.73 2.69
C ARG A 184 -10.22 16.32 1.54
N ARG A 185 -11.46 16.66 1.81
CA ARG A 185 -12.35 17.30 0.83
C ARG A 185 -12.19 18.82 0.77
N ASP A 186 -11.64 19.39 1.84
CA ASP A 186 -11.30 20.81 1.93
C ASP A 186 -9.78 20.96 1.94
N ILE A 187 -9.23 21.64 0.93
CA ILE A 187 -7.78 21.85 0.74
C ILE A 187 -7.53 23.35 0.57
N PRO A 188 -7.46 24.10 1.66
CA PRO A 188 -7.34 25.56 1.62
C PRO A 188 -5.96 26.05 1.16
N TRP A 189 -4.93 25.18 1.12
CA TRP A 189 -3.57 25.59 0.81
C TRP A 189 -2.77 24.46 0.15
N VAL A 190 -2.04 24.80 -0.90
CA VAL A 190 -1.14 23.90 -1.64
C VAL A 190 0.17 24.62 -1.91
N GLU A 191 1.30 23.97 -1.66
CA GLU A 191 2.65 24.38 -2.04
C GLU A 191 3.22 23.42 -3.08
N VAL A 192 3.74 23.96 -4.15
CA VAL A 192 4.48 23.20 -5.17
C VAL A 192 5.93 23.65 -5.12
N VAL A 193 6.85 22.71 -4.93
CA VAL A 193 8.28 22.93 -5.05
C VAL A 193 8.72 22.51 -6.44
N LYS A 194 9.15 23.46 -7.26
CA LYS A 194 9.65 23.21 -8.61
C LYS A 194 11.05 22.57 -8.57
N PRO A 195 11.50 21.94 -9.68
CA PRO A 195 12.84 21.33 -9.74
C PRO A 195 14.00 22.31 -9.48
N ASP A 196 13.79 23.60 -9.73
CA ASP A 196 14.75 24.68 -9.45
C ASP A 196 14.74 25.14 -7.98
N GLY A 197 13.92 24.52 -7.13
CA GLY A 197 13.74 24.88 -5.73
C GLY A 197 12.76 26.04 -5.50
N THR A 198 12.21 26.64 -6.54
CA THR A 198 11.21 27.71 -6.39
C THR A 198 9.93 27.16 -5.81
N LYS A 199 9.38 27.83 -4.80
CA LYS A 199 8.12 27.49 -4.18
C LYS A 199 6.99 28.35 -4.73
N VAL A 200 5.92 27.71 -5.14
CA VAL A 200 4.68 28.37 -5.58
C VAL A 200 3.58 27.94 -4.63
N VAL A 201 2.88 28.91 -4.07
CA VAL A 201 1.79 28.68 -3.12
C VAL A 201 0.46 29.07 -3.77
N TYR A 202 -0.50 28.21 -3.60
CA TYR A 202 -1.89 28.43 -3.97
C TYR A 202 -2.75 28.39 -2.73
N THR A 203 -3.65 29.36 -2.59
CA THR A 203 -4.61 29.42 -1.50
C THR A 203 -6.01 29.45 -2.12
N ASP A 204 -6.90 28.65 -1.58
CA ASP A 204 -8.29 28.66 -2.01
C ASP A 204 -8.93 30.00 -1.65
N ALA A 205 -9.52 30.68 -2.66
CA ALA A 205 -10.14 31.98 -2.50
C ALA A 205 -11.46 31.92 -1.67
N GLU A 206 -12.07 30.73 -1.61
CA GLU A 206 -13.33 30.51 -0.89
C GLU A 206 -13.11 29.99 0.55
N THR A 207 -11.86 29.76 0.94
CA THR A 207 -11.55 29.26 2.28
C THR A 207 -12.02 30.24 3.36
N LYS A 208 -12.62 29.67 4.40
CA LYS A 208 -13.01 30.43 5.61
C LYS A 208 -11.89 30.51 6.64
N LEU A 209 -10.77 29.83 6.41
CA LEU A 209 -9.63 29.82 7.32
C LEU A 209 -8.73 31.03 7.09
N SER A 210 -8.31 31.67 8.15
CA SER A 210 -7.28 32.71 8.10
C SER A 210 -5.90 32.11 7.80
N ALA A 211 -4.97 32.93 7.29
CA ALA A 211 -3.60 32.50 7.05
C ALA A 211 -2.90 31.91 8.29
N GLN A 212 -3.23 32.45 9.48
CA GLN A 212 -2.68 31.94 10.75
C GLN A 212 -3.26 30.56 11.10
N GLN A 213 -4.54 30.31 10.84
CA GLN A 213 -5.16 28.99 11.05
C GLN A 213 -4.60 27.97 10.06
N ILE A 214 -4.41 28.33 8.80
CA ILE A 214 -3.79 27.47 7.80
C ILE A 214 -2.35 27.11 8.21
N ALA A 215 -1.56 28.11 8.64
CA ALA A 215 -0.16 27.89 9.06
C ALA A 215 -0.04 27.02 10.33
N ALA A 216 -1.07 26.93 11.15
CA ALA A 216 -1.10 26.08 12.34
C ALA A 216 -1.40 24.61 12.02
N LEU A 217 -1.92 24.32 10.83
CA LEU A 217 -2.22 22.94 10.40
C LEU A 217 -0.99 22.25 9.82
N PRO A 218 -0.83 20.94 10.02
CA PRO A 218 0.30 20.19 9.47
C PRO A 218 0.21 20.09 7.96
N ALA A 219 1.19 20.66 7.25
CA ALA A 219 1.36 20.45 5.84
C ALA A 219 1.92 19.04 5.57
N ARG A 220 1.31 18.30 4.67
CA ARG A 220 1.67 16.93 4.32
C ARG A 220 2.01 16.82 2.83
N PRO A 221 2.93 15.92 2.45
CA PRO A 221 3.19 15.64 1.04
C PRO A 221 1.97 14.95 0.40
N MET A 222 1.69 15.32 -0.85
CA MET A 222 0.69 14.62 -1.68
C MET A 222 1.23 13.24 -2.05
N ALA A 223 0.37 12.25 -1.96
CA ALA A 223 0.69 10.85 -2.24
C ALA A 223 -0.37 10.21 -3.15
N CYS A 224 -0.04 9.07 -3.74
CA CYS A 224 -0.92 8.36 -4.69
C CYS A 224 -2.32 8.12 -4.12
N TYR A 225 -2.41 7.76 -2.85
CA TYR A 225 -3.69 7.49 -2.17
C TYR A 225 -4.53 8.76 -1.86
N ASP A 226 -4.01 9.95 -2.09
CA ASP A 226 -4.82 11.17 -1.96
C ASP A 226 -5.78 11.33 -3.15
N CYS A 227 -5.45 10.70 -4.29
CA CYS A 227 -6.29 10.64 -5.48
C CYS A 227 -6.80 9.21 -5.74
N HIS A 228 -5.95 8.19 -5.55
CA HIS A 228 -6.29 6.79 -5.72
C HIS A 228 -6.70 6.19 -4.36
N ASN A 229 -7.89 6.52 -3.89
CA ASN A 229 -8.40 6.13 -2.57
C ASN A 229 -9.40 4.96 -2.59
N SER A 230 -9.63 4.36 -3.76
CA SER A 230 -10.52 3.22 -3.98
C SER A 230 -9.80 2.11 -4.76
N VAL A 231 -8.68 1.64 -4.25
CA VAL A 231 -7.79 0.68 -4.93
C VAL A 231 -8.20 -0.76 -4.62
#